data_46cd85000d2241f49726b4cc71b702f7
#
_entry.id   46cd85000d2241f49726b4cc71b702f7
#
_cell.length_a   1.000
_cell.length_b   1.000
_cell.length_c   1.000
_cell.angle_alpha   90.00
_cell.angle_beta   90.00
_cell.angle_gamma   90.00
#
_symmetry.space_group_name_H-M   'P 1'
#
loop_
_entity.id
_entity.type
_entity.pdbx_description
1 polymer ?
#
loop_
_entity_poly.entity_id
_entity_poly.type
_entity_poly.pdbx_seq_one_letter_code
_entity_poly.pdbx_strand_id
1 'polypeptide(L)'
;MGVHMSYAHPGQPSARWQDWVENKPILSLFVVGIVATQLGTYFGYVFPAFGIPVLPWPLYNGILGTTIVDGVNGASVEGFAVSSDNFFVGHSLHFINGIVFAMLWGILYREDVARFFKNNIVNGISYAVIMSIISAGLLVPYAYVPNQGYGLFLFDGPDGWKLPFGILIWHLIYGVFLGLLWNPSPVPSRVDFDVTQTTRTTV
;
A
#
# COMPACT_ATOMS: atom_id res chain seq x y z
N MET A 1 0.08 23.41 31.19
CA MET A 1 0.25 22.49 30.05
C MET A 1 1.00 21.29 30.55
N GLY A 2 0.28 20.23 30.95
CA GLY A 2 0.88 18.99 31.44
C GLY A 2 1.19 18.10 30.25
N VAL A 3 2.47 17.88 29.97
CA VAL A 3 2.90 16.84 29.05
C VAL A 3 2.62 15.51 29.76
N HIS A 4 1.57 14.80 29.34
CA HIS A 4 1.37 13.42 29.73
C HIS A 4 2.47 12.59 29.06
N MET A 5 3.61 12.45 29.74
CA MET A 5 4.58 11.42 29.38
C MET A 5 3.95 10.08 29.75
N SER A 6 3.45 9.37 28.75
CA SER A 6 3.13 7.97 28.86
C SER A 6 4.46 7.25 29.19
N TYR A 7 4.59 6.80 30.42
CA TYR A 7 5.71 5.94 30.81
C TYR A 7 5.54 4.59 30.13
N ALA A 8 6.07 4.47 28.91
CA ALA A 8 6.27 3.17 28.29
C ALA A 8 7.25 2.37 29.14
N HIS A 9 6.85 1.19 29.59
CA HIS A 9 7.75 0.29 30.32
C HIS A 9 9.02 0.04 29.49
N PRO A 10 10.21 0.26 30.07
CA PRO A 10 11.45 0.03 29.35
C PRO A 10 11.55 -1.45 28.96
N GLY A 11 11.51 -1.72 27.67
CA GLY A 11 11.63 -3.07 27.11
C GLY A 11 10.54 -3.49 26.11
N GLN A 12 9.50 -2.70 25.87
CA GLN A 12 8.51 -3.02 24.82
C GLN A 12 8.86 -2.32 23.50
N PRO A 13 9.34 -3.05 22.48
CA PRO A 13 9.62 -2.47 21.15
C PRO A 13 8.39 -1.81 20.50
N SER A 14 7.18 -2.28 20.83
CA SER A 14 5.91 -1.78 20.33
C SER A 14 5.61 -0.33 20.72
N ALA A 15 5.99 0.09 21.96
CA ALA A 15 5.73 1.43 22.42
C ALA A 15 6.55 2.48 21.65
N ARG A 16 7.85 2.18 21.37
CA ARG A 16 8.72 3.08 20.60
C ARG A 16 8.28 3.24 19.15
N TRP A 17 7.79 2.17 18.54
CA TRP A 17 7.27 2.25 17.16
C TRP A 17 6.01 3.09 17.12
N GLN A 18 5.07 2.87 18.04
CA GLN A 18 3.83 3.64 18.12
C GLN A 18 4.12 5.14 18.35
N ASP A 19 5.00 5.46 19.28
CA ASP A 19 5.45 6.84 19.54
C ASP A 19 6.04 7.47 18.27
N TRP A 20 6.79 6.70 17.48
CA TRP A 20 7.36 7.19 16.23
C TRP A 20 6.28 7.43 15.17
N VAL A 21 5.31 6.52 15.02
CA VAL A 21 4.17 6.69 14.10
C VAL A 21 3.38 7.96 14.43
N GLU A 22 3.14 8.21 15.71
CA GLU A 22 2.39 9.39 16.15
C GLU A 22 3.18 10.71 15.98
N ASN A 23 4.47 10.70 16.32
CA ASN A 23 5.31 11.89 16.23
C ASN A 23 5.82 12.20 14.81
N LYS A 24 5.91 11.21 13.94
CA LYS A 24 6.43 11.31 12.57
C LYS A 24 5.54 10.56 11.57
N PRO A 25 4.26 10.92 11.45
CA PRO A 25 3.29 10.12 10.69
C PRO A 25 3.63 9.99 9.20
N ILE A 26 4.16 11.03 8.57
CA ILE A 26 4.55 10.99 7.15
C ILE A 26 5.78 10.10 6.94
N LEU A 27 6.80 10.25 7.77
CA LEU A 27 8.02 9.45 7.67
C LEU A 27 7.74 7.99 7.98
N SER A 28 6.89 7.71 8.95
CA SER A 28 6.47 6.34 9.27
C SER A 28 5.68 5.70 8.13
N LEU A 29 4.78 6.43 7.47
CA LEU A 29 4.08 5.95 6.27
C LEU A 29 5.05 5.62 5.14
N PHE A 30 6.06 6.46 4.92
CA PHE A 30 7.09 6.19 3.92
C PHE A 30 7.78 4.84 4.18
N VAL A 31 8.24 4.61 5.40
CA VAL A 31 8.90 3.36 5.79
C VAL A 31 7.93 2.17 5.74
N VAL A 32 6.72 2.34 6.23
CA VAL A 32 5.68 1.29 6.17
C VAL A 32 5.34 0.94 4.73
N GLY A 33 5.24 1.93 3.83
CA GLY A 33 5.03 1.69 2.40
C GLY A 33 6.12 0.81 1.80
N ILE A 34 7.38 1.08 2.09
CA ILE A 34 8.51 0.24 1.64
C ILE A 34 8.39 -1.18 2.20
N VAL A 35 8.20 -1.31 3.51
CA VAL A 35 8.17 -2.62 4.19
C VAL A 35 6.99 -3.45 3.69
N ALA A 36 5.79 -2.88 3.63
CA ALA A 36 4.59 -3.58 3.16
C ALA A 36 4.73 -4.02 1.69
N THR A 37 5.29 -3.16 0.83
CA THR A 37 5.57 -3.48 -0.57
C THR A 37 6.56 -4.64 -0.68
N GLN A 38 7.65 -4.59 0.06
CA GLN A 38 8.67 -5.64 0.01
C GLN A 38 8.14 -6.98 0.51
N LEU A 39 7.36 -6.97 1.58
CA LEU A 39 6.74 -8.20 2.10
C LEU A 39 5.74 -8.79 1.08
N GLY A 40 4.86 -7.97 0.50
CA GLY A 40 3.98 -8.40 -0.58
C GLY A 40 4.75 -9.01 -1.75
N THR A 41 5.87 -8.39 -2.13
CA THR A 41 6.72 -8.86 -3.24
C THR A 41 7.38 -10.20 -2.92
N TYR A 42 7.89 -10.40 -1.72
CA TYR A 42 8.45 -11.70 -1.31
C TYR A 42 7.40 -12.81 -1.33
N PHE A 43 6.19 -12.54 -0.83
CA PHE A 43 5.10 -13.50 -0.95
C PHE A 43 4.73 -13.78 -2.40
N GLY A 44 4.75 -12.76 -3.27
CA GLY A 44 4.50 -12.90 -4.70
C GLY A 44 5.46 -13.87 -5.40
N TYR A 45 6.71 -13.96 -4.96
CA TYR A 45 7.69 -14.91 -5.49
C TYR A 45 7.41 -16.38 -5.11
N VAL A 46 6.69 -16.62 -4.02
CA VAL A 46 6.33 -17.99 -3.61
C VAL A 46 4.97 -18.44 -4.15
N PHE A 47 4.23 -17.58 -4.82
CA PHE A 47 2.92 -17.90 -5.40
C PHE A 47 2.91 -19.12 -6.33
N PRO A 48 3.95 -19.39 -7.16
CA PRO A 48 4.00 -20.59 -7.99
C PRO A 48 3.89 -21.90 -7.22
N ALA A 49 4.35 -21.95 -5.98
CA ALA A 49 4.19 -23.12 -5.12
C ALA A 49 2.72 -23.43 -4.81
N PHE A 50 1.82 -22.48 -5.00
CA PHE A 50 0.37 -22.61 -4.80
C PHE A 50 -0.42 -22.60 -6.11
N GLY A 51 0.25 -22.70 -7.26
CA GLY A 51 -0.38 -22.68 -8.59
C GLY A 51 -0.90 -21.30 -9.02
N ILE A 52 -0.45 -20.24 -8.35
CA ILE A 52 -0.71 -18.84 -8.71
C ILE A 52 0.49 -18.32 -9.51
N PRO A 53 0.31 -17.53 -10.58
CA PRO A 53 1.44 -17.01 -11.34
C PRO A 53 2.32 -16.08 -10.49
N VAL A 54 3.59 -16.01 -10.82
CA VAL A 54 4.49 -14.98 -10.26
C VAL A 54 3.93 -13.60 -10.62
N LEU A 55 3.97 -12.69 -9.66
CA LEU A 55 3.64 -11.28 -9.91
C LEU A 55 4.93 -10.49 -10.12
N PRO A 56 5.34 -10.23 -11.37
CA PRO A 56 6.57 -9.53 -11.65
C PRO A 56 6.39 -8.00 -11.55
N TRP A 57 5.97 -7.51 -10.38
CA TRP A 57 5.70 -6.08 -10.16
C TRP A 57 6.84 -5.16 -10.57
N PRO A 58 8.12 -5.48 -10.29
CA PRO A 58 9.21 -4.65 -10.77
C PRO A 58 9.27 -4.57 -12.29
N LEU A 59 8.96 -5.67 -12.98
CA LEU A 59 8.88 -5.70 -14.44
C LEU A 59 7.75 -4.78 -14.95
N TYR A 60 6.54 -4.92 -14.40
CA TYR A 60 5.40 -4.10 -14.79
C TYR A 60 5.65 -2.60 -14.52
N ASN A 61 6.25 -2.29 -13.39
CA ASN A 61 6.63 -0.91 -13.07
C ASN A 61 7.75 -0.38 -13.98
N GLY A 62 8.68 -1.23 -14.39
CA GLY A 62 9.71 -0.89 -15.37
C GLY A 62 9.10 -0.56 -16.74
N ILE A 63 8.15 -1.33 -17.21
CA ILE A 63 7.41 -1.07 -18.46
C ILE A 63 6.66 0.26 -18.38
N LEU A 64 5.96 0.53 -17.26
CA LEU A 64 5.30 1.81 -17.02
C LEU A 64 6.32 2.97 -17.07
N GLY A 65 7.47 2.82 -16.42
CA GLY A 65 8.53 3.82 -16.41
C GLY A 65 9.04 4.14 -17.81
N THR A 66 9.34 3.13 -18.62
CA THR A 66 9.77 3.30 -20.02
C THR A 66 8.69 3.98 -20.85
N THR A 67 7.43 3.60 -20.66
CA THR A 67 6.31 4.24 -21.37
C THR A 67 6.19 5.72 -21.03
N ILE A 68 6.39 6.10 -19.78
CA ILE A 68 6.32 7.49 -19.34
C ILE A 68 7.51 8.31 -19.86
N VAL A 69 8.72 7.74 -19.80
CA VAL A 69 9.97 8.48 -20.12
C VAL A 69 10.20 8.55 -21.62
N ASP A 70 10.02 7.45 -22.33
CA ASP A 70 10.40 7.34 -23.75
C ASP A 70 9.21 7.59 -24.70
N GLY A 71 7.99 7.75 -24.17
CA GLY A 71 6.78 7.90 -24.97
C GLY A 71 6.47 6.68 -25.84
N VAL A 72 7.16 5.57 -25.58
CA VAL A 72 6.95 4.32 -26.29
C VAL A 72 5.69 3.67 -25.74
N ASN A 73 4.72 3.41 -26.58
CA ASN A 73 3.52 2.64 -26.21
C ASN A 73 3.91 1.22 -25.78
N GLY A 74 4.21 1.11 -24.49
CA GLY A 74 4.44 -0.11 -23.73
C GLY A 74 5.35 -1.13 -24.40
N ALA A 75 6.57 -1.26 -23.94
CA ALA A 75 7.33 -2.48 -24.23
C ALA A 75 6.46 -3.68 -23.84
N SER A 76 6.40 -4.70 -24.69
CA SER A 76 5.76 -5.94 -24.30
C SER A 76 6.52 -6.56 -23.12
N VAL A 77 5.85 -7.34 -22.28
CA VAL A 77 6.51 -8.10 -21.19
C VAL A 77 7.64 -8.95 -21.76
N GLU A 78 7.46 -9.49 -22.95
CA GLU A 78 8.45 -10.31 -23.66
C GLU A 78 9.62 -9.49 -24.22
N GLY A 79 9.40 -8.25 -24.62
CA GLY A 79 10.42 -7.35 -25.12
C GLY A 79 11.20 -6.58 -24.04
N PHE A 80 10.72 -6.61 -22.79
CA PHE A 80 11.39 -5.99 -21.66
C PHE A 80 12.48 -6.93 -21.14
N ALA A 81 13.66 -6.84 -21.73
CA ALA A 81 14.80 -7.62 -21.29
C ALA A 81 15.09 -7.31 -19.80
N VAL A 82 15.21 -8.36 -19.00
CA VAL A 82 15.65 -8.26 -17.61
C VAL A 82 17.15 -7.95 -17.60
N SER A 83 17.48 -6.69 -17.88
CA SER A 83 18.83 -6.16 -17.62
C SER A 83 18.94 -5.71 -16.17
N SER A 84 20.17 -5.59 -15.65
CA SER A 84 20.40 -5.04 -14.31
C SER A 84 19.79 -3.64 -14.15
N ASP A 85 19.84 -2.82 -15.17
CA ASP A 85 19.33 -1.45 -15.16
C ASP A 85 17.80 -1.44 -15.12
N ASN A 86 17.14 -2.26 -15.94
CA ASN A 86 15.69 -2.41 -15.94
C ASN A 86 15.18 -2.98 -14.62
N PHE A 87 15.92 -3.91 -14.03
CA PHE A 87 15.61 -4.46 -12.73
C PHE A 87 15.67 -3.38 -11.64
N PHE A 88 16.73 -2.57 -11.65
CA PHE A 88 16.90 -1.48 -10.68
C PHE A 88 15.81 -0.42 -10.82
N VAL A 89 15.56 0.04 -12.04
CA VAL A 89 14.52 1.05 -12.33
C VAL A 89 13.13 0.51 -11.94
N GLY A 90 12.81 -0.72 -12.34
CA GLY A 90 11.55 -1.35 -12.04
C GLY A 90 11.31 -1.54 -10.53
N HIS A 91 12.33 -1.95 -9.77
CA HIS A 91 12.24 -2.04 -8.32
C HIS A 91 12.06 -0.67 -7.66
N SER A 92 12.81 0.33 -8.11
CA SER A 92 12.69 1.69 -7.58
C SER A 92 11.29 2.23 -7.78
N LEU A 93 10.73 2.11 -8.99
CA LEU A 93 9.36 2.52 -9.28
C LEU A 93 8.32 1.70 -8.50
N HIS A 94 8.57 0.42 -8.30
CA HIS A 94 7.69 -0.43 -7.49
C HIS A 94 7.62 0.05 -6.03
N PHE A 95 8.75 0.40 -5.43
CA PHE A 95 8.78 1.00 -4.10
C PHE A 95 8.10 2.38 -4.05
N ILE A 96 8.35 3.22 -5.06
CA ILE A 96 7.69 4.53 -5.16
C ILE A 96 6.17 4.36 -5.21
N ASN A 97 5.65 3.43 -6.01
CA ASN A 97 4.24 3.11 -6.04
C ASN A 97 3.72 2.66 -4.67
N GLY A 98 4.43 1.76 -4.00
CA GLY A 98 4.05 1.33 -2.67
C GLY A 98 4.01 2.46 -1.65
N ILE A 99 4.97 3.40 -1.72
CA ILE A 99 4.98 4.60 -0.89
C ILE A 99 3.79 5.52 -1.22
N VAL A 100 3.52 5.75 -2.51
CA VAL A 100 2.39 6.59 -2.95
C VAL A 100 1.07 6.03 -2.44
N PHE A 101 0.85 4.72 -2.53
CA PHE A 101 -0.36 4.08 -2.01
C PHE A 101 -0.42 4.09 -0.48
N ALA A 102 0.71 3.99 0.22
CA ALA A 102 0.73 4.18 1.67
C ALA A 102 0.37 5.63 2.06
N MET A 103 0.89 6.63 1.33
CA MET A 103 0.53 8.03 1.56
C MET A 103 -0.96 8.28 1.29
N LEU A 104 -1.50 7.72 0.22
CA LEU A 104 -2.93 7.79 -0.06
C LEU A 104 -3.76 7.15 1.07
N TRP A 105 -3.35 5.97 1.56
CA TRP A 105 -3.94 5.36 2.74
C TRP A 105 -3.96 6.32 3.93
N GLY A 106 -2.82 6.95 4.24
CA GLY A 106 -2.69 7.86 5.36
C GLY A 106 -3.61 9.09 5.25
N ILE A 107 -3.77 9.64 4.04
CA ILE A 107 -4.70 10.73 3.76
C ILE A 107 -6.15 10.27 3.99
N LEU A 108 -6.56 9.18 3.36
CA LEU A 108 -7.91 8.63 3.47
C LEU A 108 -8.24 8.22 4.90
N TYR A 109 -7.26 7.71 5.63
CA TYR A 109 -7.41 7.32 7.02
C TYR A 109 -7.60 8.54 7.93
N ARG A 110 -6.86 9.63 7.73
CA ARG A 110 -6.98 10.87 8.51
C ARG A 110 -8.30 11.58 8.29
N GLU A 111 -8.82 11.54 7.07
CA GLU A 111 -10.12 12.11 6.70
C GLU A 111 -11.30 11.17 7.02
N ASP A 112 -11.07 10.13 7.81
CA ASP A 112 -12.04 9.09 8.19
C ASP A 112 -12.65 8.30 7.02
N VAL A 113 -12.22 8.54 5.80
CA VAL A 113 -12.73 7.84 4.59
C VAL A 113 -12.35 6.37 4.59
N ALA A 114 -11.16 6.02 5.10
CA ALA A 114 -10.68 4.64 5.17
C ALA A 114 -10.85 4.00 6.56
N ARG A 115 -11.59 4.62 7.47
CA ARG A 115 -11.89 4.11 8.82
C ARG A 115 -13.25 3.46 8.88
N PHE A 116 -13.46 2.40 8.11
CA PHE A 116 -14.74 1.67 8.10
C PHE A 116 -14.96 0.85 9.37
N PHE A 117 -13.88 0.46 10.05
CA PHE A 117 -13.89 -0.45 11.19
C PHE A 117 -13.02 0.09 12.33
N LYS A 118 -13.30 -0.38 13.55
CA LYS A 118 -12.48 -0.06 14.73
C LYS A 118 -11.07 -0.69 14.69
N ASN A 119 -10.89 -1.72 13.87
CA ASN A 119 -9.63 -2.45 13.73
C ASN A 119 -8.87 -1.97 12.50
N ASN A 120 -7.66 -1.46 12.69
CA ASN A 120 -6.84 -0.92 11.61
C ASN A 120 -6.37 -1.97 10.60
N ILE A 121 -6.15 -3.21 11.02
CA ILE A 121 -5.81 -4.29 10.10
C ILE A 121 -7.00 -4.54 9.16
N VAL A 122 -8.23 -4.54 9.69
CA VAL A 122 -9.44 -4.70 8.86
C VAL A 122 -9.61 -3.51 7.91
N ASN A 123 -9.31 -2.29 8.35
CA ASN A 123 -9.30 -1.11 7.49
C ASN A 123 -8.25 -1.24 6.37
N GLY A 124 -7.04 -1.69 6.70
CA GLY A 124 -6.00 -1.98 5.73
C GLY A 124 -6.40 -3.04 4.71
N ILE A 125 -7.06 -4.11 5.14
CA ILE A 125 -7.63 -5.15 4.26
C ILE A 125 -8.70 -4.56 3.35
N SER A 126 -9.60 -3.73 3.86
CA SER A 126 -10.64 -3.08 3.06
C SER A 126 -10.05 -2.16 1.99
N TYR A 127 -9.06 -1.37 2.35
CA TYR A 127 -8.29 -0.56 1.42
C TYR A 127 -7.62 -1.42 0.34
N ALA A 128 -6.99 -2.52 0.74
CA ALA A 128 -6.32 -3.46 -0.14
C ALA A 128 -7.26 -4.10 -1.17
N VAL A 129 -8.48 -4.44 -0.78
CA VAL A 129 -9.51 -4.96 -1.71
C VAL A 129 -9.84 -3.91 -2.77
N ILE A 130 -10.08 -2.66 -2.37
CA ILE A 130 -10.36 -1.56 -3.31
C ILE A 130 -9.16 -1.36 -4.25
N MET A 131 -7.94 -1.33 -3.72
CA MET A 131 -6.73 -1.18 -4.51
C MET A 131 -6.50 -2.34 -5.47
N SER A 132 -6.85 -3.57 -5.06
CA SER A 132 -6.79 -4.74 -5.94
C SER A 132 -7.76 -4.63 -7.13
N ILE A 133 -8.98 -4.17 -6.90
CA ILE A 133 -9.97 -3.94 -7.96
C ILE A 133 -9.45 -2.90 -8.94
N ILE A 134 -8.92 -1.77 -8.45
CA ILE A 134 -8.35 -0.72 -9.28
C ILE A 134 -7.13 -1.24 -10.04
N SER A 135 -6.25 -1.98 -9.36
CA SER A 135 -5.02 -2.51 -9.95
C SER A 135 -5.32 -3.52 -11.06
N ALA A 136 -6.10 -4.55 -10.78
CA ALA A 136 -6.42 -5.60 -11.75
C ALA A 136 -7.38 -5.12 -12.85
N GLY A 137 -8.30 -4.20 -12.52
CA GLY A 137 -9.29 -3.71 -13.47
C GLY A 137 -8.80 -2.57 -14.37
N LEU A 138 -7.92 -1.72 -13.88
CA LEU A 138 -7.53 -0.51 -14.58
C LEU A 138 -6.01 -0.37 -14.74
N LEU A 139 -5.23 -0.42 -13.65
CA LEU A 139 -3.82 -0.03 -13.70
C LEU A 139 -2.98 -1.04 -14.50
N VAL A 140 -3.11 -2.32 -14.20
CA VAL A 140 -2.31 -3.33 -14.90
C VAL A 140 -2.69 -3.42 -16.37
N PRO A 141 -3.96 -3.63 -16.76
CA PRO A 141 -4.29 -3.82 -18.16
C PRO A 141 -4.12 -2.58 -19.04
N TYR A 142 -4.30 -1.38 -18.48
CA TYR A 142 -4.35 -0.15 -19.30
C TYR A 142 -3.18 0.81 -19.07
N ALA A 143 -2.45 0.68 -17.97
CA ALA A 143 -1.31 1.55 -17.69
C ALA A 143 0.02 0.81 -17.65
N TYR A 144 0.09 -0.37 -17.02
CA TYR A 144 1.35 -1.08 -16.88
C TYR A 144 1.69 -1.91 -18.11
N VAL A 145 0.72 -2.66 -18.62
CA VAL A 145 0.93 -3.57 -19.76
C VAL A 145 -0.17 -3.42 -20.83
N PRO A 146 -0.41 -2.20 -21.35
CA PRO A 146 -1.55 -1.90 -22.24
C PRO A 146 -1.56 -2.72 -23.52
N ASN A 147 -0.37 -3.14 -24.01
CA ASN A 147 -0.23 -3.85 -25.28
C ASN A 147 -0.38 -5.37 -25.17
N GLN A 148 -0.62 -5.90 -23.95
CA GLN A 148 -0.77 -7.35 -23.76
C GLN A 148 -2.16 -7.89 -24.13
N GLY A 149 -3.15 -7.01 -24.21
CA GLY A 149 -4.53 -7.41 -24.55
C GLY A 149 -5.18 -8.31 -23.48
N TYR A 150 -4.76 -8.21 -22.23
CA TYR A 150 -5.27 -9.08 -21.14
C TYR A 150 -6.72 -8.74 -20.73
N GLY A 151 -7.29 -7.69 -21.27
CA GLY A 151 -8.67 -7.30 -21.00
C GLY A 151 -8.94 -6.84 -19.57
N LEU A 152 -10.20 -6.58 -19.30
CA LEU A 152 -10.68 -6.17 -17.98
C LEU A 152 -10.42 -7.27 -16.97
N PHE A 153 -9.84 -6.91 -15.83
CA PHE A 153 -9.40 -7.84 -14.80
C PHE A 153 -8.42 -8.93 -15.29
N LEU A 154 -7.76 -8.71 -16.43
CA LEU A 154 -6.72 -9.59 -16.95
C LEU A 154 -7.20 -11.01 -17.30
N PHE A 155 -8.51 -11.21 -17.44
CA PHE A 155 -9.10 -12.53 -17.69
C PHE A 155 -8.75 -13.14 -19.05
N ASP A 156 -8.44 -12.29 -20.04
CA ASP A 156 -8.05 -12.70 -21.39
C ASP A 156 -6.55 -13.05 -21.49
N GLY A 157 -5.80 -12.84 -20.41
CA GLY A 157 -4.39 -13.18 -20.31
C GLY A 157 -4.14 -14.68 -20.16
N PRO A 158 -2.87 -15.14 -20.32
CA PRO A 158 -2.51 -16.54 -20.31
C PRO A 158 -2.83 -17.26 -18.99
N ASP A 159 -2.88 -16.56 -17.90
CA ASP A 159 -3.15 -17.09 -16.56
C ASP A 159 -4.62 -17.01 -16.13
N GLY A 160 -5.47 -16.39 -16.96
CA GLY A 160 -6.90 -16.22 -16.69
C GLY A 160 -7.16 -15.64 -15.29
N TRP A 161 -8.11 -16.21 -14.56
CA TRP A 161 -8.50 -15.75 -13.22
C TRP A 161 -7.38 -15.81 -12.16
N LYS A 162 -6.34 -16.61 -12.38
CA LYS A 162 -5.24 -16.78 -11.42
C LYS A 162 -4.43 -15.50 -11.23
N LEU A 163 -4.27 -14.71 -12.30
CA LEU A 163 -3.51 -13.47 -12.23
C LEU A 163 -4.22 -12.41 -11.36
N PRO A 164 -5.49 -12.04 -11.58
CA PRO A 164 -6.19 -11.11 -10.70
C PRO A 164 -6.34 -11.64 -9.28
N PHE A 165 -6.46 -12.95 -9.08
CA PHE A 165 -6.47 -13.56 -7.75
C PHE A 165 -5.12 -13.39 -7.04
N GLY A 166 -4.01 -13.58 -7.72
CA GLY A 166 -2.67 -13.29 -7.19
C GLY A 166 -2.51 -11.82 -6.83
N ILE A 167 -3.01 -10.92 -7.68
CA ILE A 167 -3.03 -9.47 -7.40
C ILE A 167 -3.82 -9.18 -6.12
N LEU A 168 -4.98 -9.79 -5.94
CA LEU A 168 -5.77 -9.64 -4.71
C LEU A 168 -4.98 -10.10 -3.47
N ILE A 169 -4.39 -11.29 -3.50
CA ILE A 169 -3.61 -11.80 -2.36
C ILE A 169 -2.44 -10.87 -2.04
N TRP A 170 -1.73 -10.41 -3.06
CA TRP A 170 -0.61 -9.47 -2.88
C TRP A 170 -1.06 -8.19 -2.17
N HIS A 171 -2.17 -7.59 -2.62
CA HIS A 171 -2.72 -6.39 -2.00
C HIS A 171 -3.22 -6.65 -0.57
N LEU A 172 -3.82 -7.82 -0.31
CA LEU A 172 -4.24 -8.19 1.05
C LEU A 172 -3.05 -8.25 2.01
N ILE A 173 -1.93 -8.83 1.58
CA ILE A 173 -0.68 -8.84 2.36
C ILE A 173 -0.21 -7.41 2.61
N TYR A 174 -0.14 -6.59 1.56
CA TYR A 174 0.22 -5.19 1.68
C TYR A 174 -0.68 -4.44 2.67
N GLY A 175 -2.00 -4.58 2.57
CA GLY A 175 -2.96 -3.91 3.44
C GLY A 175 -2.92 -4.38 4.89
N VAL A 176 -2.69 -5.67 5.14
CA VAL A 176 -2.47 -6.20 6.50
C VAL A 176 -1.27 -5.52 7.16
N PHE A 177 -0.13 -5.45 6.47
CA PHE A 177 1.06 -4.81 7.02
C PHE A 177 0.91 -3.30 7.12
N LEU A 178 0.19 -2.66 6.19
CA LEU A 178 -0.13 -1.25 6.28
C LEU A 178 -0.93 -0.94 7.56
N GLY A 179 -2.02 -1.68 7.80
CA GLY A 179 -2.87 -1.48 8.98
C GLY A 179 -2.22 -1.94 10.30
N LEU A 180 -1.32 -2.93 10.25
CA LEU A 180 -0.58 -3.42 11.41
C LEU A 180 0.53 -2.45 11.84
N LEU A 181 1.29 -1.94 10.88
CA LEU A 181 2.48 -1.15 11.15
C LEU A 181 2.17 0.34 11.28
N TRP A 182 1.11 0.83 10.65
CA TRP A 182 0.72 2.24 10.74
C TRP A 182 -0.65 2.38 11.39
N ASN A 183 -0.64 2.66 12.68
CA ASN A 183 -1.82 2.71 13.54
C ASN A 183 -1.76 3.95 14.45
N PRO A 184 -1.87 5.17 13.89
CA PRO A 184 -1.89 6.37 14.70
C PRO A 184 -3.15 6.44 15.55
N SER A 185 -3.04 7.04 16.74
CA SER A 185 -4.19 7.34 17.58
C SER A 185 -5.20 8.23 16.83
N PRO A 186 -6.50 8.02 17.04
CA PRO A 186 -7.50 8.92 16.47
C PRO A 186 -7.23 10.37 16.86
N VAL A 187 -7.24 11.27 15.90
CA VAL A 187 -7.22 12.70 16.22
C VAL A 187 -8.52 13.02 16.94
N PRO A 188 -8.49 13.59 18.15
CA PRO A 188 -9.72 13.98 18.85
C PRO A 188 -10.58 14.85 17.94
N SER A 189 -11.86 14.50 17.80
CA SER A 189 -12.78 15.30 16.99
C SER A 189 -12.87 16.71 17.59
N ARG A 190 -13.00 17.76 16.76
CA ARG A 190 -13.16 19.13 17.22
C ARG A 190 -14.34 19.30 18.20
N VAL A 191 -15.32 18.41 18.10
CA VAL A 191 -16.50 18.39 18.99
C VAL A 191 -16.12 18.08 20.44
N ASP A 192 -15.11 17.26 20.66
CA ASP A 192 -14.69 16.88 22.02
C ASP A 192 -14.00 18.04 22.76
N PHE A 193 -13.45 19.01 22.04
CA PHE A 193 -12.84 20.20 22.65
C PHE A 193 -13.87 21.21 23.16
N ASP A 194 -15.02 21.37 22.50
CA ASP A 194 -16.03 22.34 22.88
C ASP A 194 -16.81 21.93 24.14
N VAL A 195 -17.06 20.63 24.32
CA VAL A 195 -17.80 20.11 25.48
C VAL A 195 -17.00 20.25 26.78
N THR A 196 -15.67 20.07 26.72
CA THR A 196 -14.80 20.20 27.90
C THR A 196 -14.53 21.65 28.31
N GLN A 197 -14.63 22.58 27.39
CA GLN A 197 -14.48 24.00 27.73
C GLN A 197 -15.76 24.62 28.36
N THR A 198 -16.93 24.16 27.91
CA THR A 198 -18.21 24.70 28.42
C THR A 198 -18.50 24.25 29.85
N THR A 199 -17.96 23.10 30.29
CA THR A 199 -18.12 22.62 31.68
C THR A 199 -17.19 23.31 32.70
N ARG A 200 -16.14 24.04 32.26
CA ARG A 200 -15.21 24.72 33.15
C ARG A 200 -15.59 26.17 33.49
N THR A 201 -16.62 26.71 32.84
CA THR A 201 -17.04 28.13 33.05
C THR A 201 -18.27 28.31 33.95
N THR A 202 -18.76 27.21 34.55
CA THR A 202 -19.97 27.24 35.42
C THR A 202 -19.71 26.76 36.85
N VAL A 203 -18.49 27.02 37.40
CA VAL A 203 -18.23 26.83 38.84
C VAL A 203 -17.69 28.12 39.44
#